data_cdab76b67ca3c43fffaac04ef2ee89f8
#
_entry.id   cdab76b67ca3c43fffaac04ef2ee89f8
#
_cell.length_a   1.000
_cell.length_b   1.000
_cell.length_c   1.000
_cell.angle_alpha   90.00
_cell.angle_beta   90.00
_cell.angle_gamma   90.00
#
_symmetry.space_group_name_H-M   'P 1'
#
loop_
_entity.id
_entity.type
_entity.pdbx_description
1 polymer ?
#
loop_
_entity_poly.entity_id
_entity_poly.type
_entity_poly.pdbx_seq_one_letter_code
_entity_poly.pdbx_strand_id
1 'polypeptide(L)'
;MNAAFFFAVKGEEYEMNLDDVTITRLIIQSYTEKITSLLEVDVAMVGAGPANMTAGYYLGRAGFKSVIFESKLAPGGGMWGGGMMFNEAVLQQDAFSVAEDMGFKTRDRGSGYHTFDSVEAASCLIVKCIQAGTKIMNCVKVEDVMFREAEGTKRVCGLVINWSPVTSLGLHVDPLSVRAKYVVDGTGHPADICHTVTRKMGVHLNNATGDVVGELPLWAEEGEQFTVVNTGEVYPGLFVTGMAANNAYGGPRMGPIFGGMLLSGKKAADMIIERLKK
;
A
#
# COMPACT_ATOMS: atom_id res chain seq x y z
N MET A 1 33.70 -29.53 18.49
CA MET A 1 34.50 -28.75 17.51
C MET A 1 33.71 -27.52 17.17
N ASN A 2 34.02 -26.38 17.81
CA ASN A 2 33.37 -25.08 17.47
C ASN A 2 34.04 -24.58 16.18
N ALA A 3 33.30 -24.54 15.09
CA ALA A 3 33.75 -23.87 13.88
C ALA A 3 33.60 -22.36 14.09
N ALA A 4 34.70 -21.70 14.40
CA ALA A 4 34.75 -20.25 14.39
C ALA A 4 34.78 -19.80 12.92
N PHE A 5 33.78 -18.95 12.56
CA PHE A 5 33.77 -18.29 11.24
C PHE A 5 34.57 -16.98 11.38
N PHE A 6 35.71 -16.91 10.68
CA PHE A 6 36.47 -15.67 10.58
C PHE A 6 36.05 -14.90 9.34
N PHE A 7 35.65 -13.64 9.53
CA PHE A 7 35.45 -12.71 8.44
C PHE A 7 36.41 -11.55 8.60
N ALA A 8 37.25 -11.31 7.59
CA ALA A 8 38.10 -10.12 7.55
C ALA A 8 37.30 -8.94 6.92
N VAL A 9 36.96 -7.93 7.72
CA VAL A 9 36.44 -6.65 7.24
C VAL A 9 37.47 -5.59 7.62
N LYS A 10 38.09 -4.97 6.61
CA LYS A 10 39.11 -3.89 6.78
C LYS A 10 40.36 -4.27 7.61
N GLY A 11 40.84 -5.52 7.53
CA GLY A 11 42.13 -5.93 8.10
C GLY A 11 42.10 -6.18 9.61
N GLU A 12 40.96 -6.25 10.24
CA GLU A 12 40.79 -6.73 11.61
C GLU A 12 40.09 -8.09 11.61
N GLU A 13 40.68 -9.08 12.27
CA GLU A 13 40.05 -10.38 12.50
C GLU A 13 39.07 -10.25 13.66
N TYR A 14 37.78 -10.39 13.39
CA TYR A 14 36.74 -10.47 14.41
C TYR A 14 36.34 -11.93 14.62
N GLU A 15 36.49 -12.42 15.81
CA GLU A 15 35.88 -13.67 16.26
C GLU A 15 34.39 -13.38 16.52
N MET A 16 33.53 -13.74 15.56
CA MET A 16 32.09 -13.53 15.70
C MET A 16 31.47 -14.68 16.48
N ASN A 17 31.17 -14.43 17.74
CA ASN A 17 30.41 -15.36 18.57
C ASN A 17 28.93 -15.03 18.45
N LEU A 18 28.14 -15.89 17.76
CA LEU A 18 26.69 -15.73 17.63
C LEU A 18 26.04 -16.09 18.97
N ASP A 19 25.26 -15.12 19.51
CA ASP A 19 24.50 -15.29 20.74
C ASP A 19 23.02 -15.02 20.49
N ASP A 20 22.17 -16.01 20.76
CA ASP A 20 20.72 -15.97 20.49
C ASP A 20 20.01 -14.83 21.20
N VAL A 21 20.41 -14.52 22.44
CA VAL A 21 19.82 -13.43 23.23
C VAL A 21 20.21 -12.07 22.64
N THR A 22 21.45 -11.93 22.18
CA THR A 22 21.92 -10.71 21.51
C THR A 22 21.18 -10.50 20.19
N ILE A 23 21.00 -11.55 19.38
CA ILE A 23 20.20 -11.48 18.15
C ILE A 23 18.77 -11.01 18.47
N THR A 24 18.11 -11.61 19.45
CA THR A 24 16.76 -11.24 19.88
C THR A 24 16.69 -9.76 20.30
N ARG A 25 17.65 -9.32 21.13
CA ARG A 25 17.72 -7.92 21.61
C ARG A 25 17.87 -6.94 20.44
N LEU A 26 18.74 -7.22 19.47
CA LEU A 26 18.97 -6.36 18.31
C LEU A 26 17.72 -6.25 17.43
N ILE A 27 16.97 -7.36 17.24
CA ILE A 27 15.71 -7.36 16.49
C ILE A 27 14.67 -6.49 17.20
N ILE A 28 14.49 -6.65 18.53
CA ILE A 28 13.53 -5.87 19.30
C ILE A 28 13.88 -4.37 19.25
N GLN A 29 15.14 -4.00 19.44
CA GLN A 29 15.60 -2.62 19.39
C GLN A 29 15.32 -2.00 18.02
N SER A 30 15.79 -2.65 16.94
CA SER A 30 15.59 -2.18 15.55
C SER A 30 14.12 -2.07 15.17
N TYR A 31 13.28 -3.02 15.62
CA TYR A 31 11.85 -2.97 15.37
C TYR A 31 11.18 -1.84 16.15
N THR A 32 11.55 -1.65 17.43
CA THR A 32 11.02 -0.57 18.26
C THR A 32 11.37 0.81 17.69
N GLU A 33 12.61 1.00 17.24
CA GLU A 33 13.04 2.23 16.56
C GLU A 33 12.19 2.48 15.30
N LYS A 34 12.00 1.44 14.48
CA LYS A 34 11.21 1.52 13.27
C LYS A 34 9.76 1.91 13.57
N ILE A 35 9.05 1.17 14.43
CA ILE A 35 7.64 1.43 14.71
C ILE A 35 7.44 2.80 15.37
N THR A 36 8.29 3.18 16.31
CA THR A 36 8.23 4.48 16.97
C THR A 36 8.40 5.61 15.95
N SER A 37 9.31 5.46 15.01
CA SER A 37 9.48 6.45 13.94
C SER A 37 8.24 6.63 13.06
N LEU A 38 7.32 5.68 13.01
CA LEU A 38 6.14 5.66 12.15
C LEU A 38 4.85 6.08 12.85
N LEU A 39 4.88 6.44 14.14
CA LEU A 39 3.69 6.87 14.87
C LEU A 39 3.12 8.20 14.38
N GLU A 40 3.94 9.01 13.69
CA GLU A 40 3.54 10.23 13.03
C GLU A 40 4.16 10.30 11.63
N VAL A 41 3.29 10.33 10.61
CA VAL A 41 3.69 10.33 9.20
C VAL A 41 2.89 11.36 8.39
N ASP A 42 3.36 11.70 7.20
CA ASP A 42 2.57 12.52 6.28
C ASP A 42 1.45 11.69 5.64
N VAL A 43 1.76 10.44 5.23
CA VAL A 43 0.80 9.56 4.56
C VAL A 43 0.86 8.15 5.14
N ALA A 44 -0.29 7.63 5.60
CA ALA A 44 -0.48 6.24 5.99
C ALA A 44 -1.37 5.53 4.97
N MET A 45 -0.86 4.45 4.38
CA MET A 45 -1.54 3.69 3.34
C MET A 45 -1.92 2.30 3.86
N VAL A 46 -3.09 1.81 3.48
CA VAL A 46 -3.61 0.51 3.91
C VAL A 46 -3.64 -0.46 2.74
N GLY A 47 -2.93 -1.58 2.89
CA GLY A 47 -2.74 -2.59 1.86
C GLY A 47 -1.55 -2.30 0.94
N ALA A 48 -0.61 -3.25 0.87
CA ALA A 48 0.57 -3.18 0.01
C ALA A 48 0.31 -3.82 -1.36
N GLY A 49 -0.79 -3.42 -2.01
CA GLY A 49 -1.07 -3.75 -3.41
C GLY A 49 -0.28 -2.85 -4.37
N PRO A 50 -0.32 -3.14 -5.68
CA PRO A 50 0.45 -2.40 -6.69
C PRO A 50 0.16 -0.90 -6.69
N ALA A 51 -1.08 -0.48 -6.47
CA ALA A 51 -1.44 0.93 -6.43
C ALA A 51 -0.76 1.68 -5.27
N ASN A 52 -0.87 1.16 -4.03
CA ASN A 52 -0.24 1.80 -2.88
C ASN A 52 1.30 1.72 -2.91
N MET A 53 1.88 0.64 -3.44
CA MET A 53 3.34 0.58 -3.60
C MET A 53 3.84 1.60 -4.61
N THR A 54 3.10 1.81 -5.71
CA THR A 54 3.39 2.88 -6.68
C THR A 54 3.23 4.26 -6.04
N ALA A 55 2.15 4.49 -5.29
CA ALA A 55 1.97 5.74 -4.57
C ALA A 55 3.10 5.99 -3.56
N GLY A 56 3.48 4.97 -2.80
CA GLY A 56 4.60 5.02 -1.86
C GLY A 56 5.93 5.38 -2.51
N TYR A 57 6.20 4.84 -3.69
CA TYR A 57 7.39 5.21 -4.46
C TYR A 57 7.44 6.71 -4.78
N TYR A 58 6.37 7.28 -5.33
CA TYR A 58 6.37 8.70 -5.70
C TYR A 58 6.36 9.62 -4.46
N LEU A 59 5.63 9.26 -3.40
CA LEU A 59 5.63 9.98 -2.12
C LEU A 59 7.02 9.99 -1.48
N GLY A 60 7.68 8.84 -1.42
CA GLY A 60 9.02 8.71 -0.87
C GLY A 60 10.05 9.50 -1.68
N ARG A 61 10.00 9.43 -3.02
CA ARG A 61 10.86 10.26 -3.90
C ARG A 61 10.65 11.76 -3.71
N ALA A 62 9.45 12.17 -3.39
CA ALA A 62 9.13 13.56 -3.07
C ALA A 62 9.57 13.98 -1.65
N GLY A 63 10.14 13.07 -0.85
CA GLY A 63 10.66 13.33 0.48
C GLY A 63 9.62 13.29 1.60
N PHE A 64 8.41 12.83 1.33
CA PHE A 64 7.37 12.72 2.35
C PHE A 64 7.48 11.42 3.13
N LYS A 65 7.28 11.53 4.44
CA LYS A 65 7.30 10.41 5.36
C LYS A 65 6.04 9.57 5.21
N SER A 66 6.17 8.37 4.67
CA SER A 66 5.04 7.51 4.36
C SER A 66 5.24 6.07 4.80
N VAL A 67 4.14 5.40 5.12
CA VAL A 67 4.11 4.01 5.54
C VAL A 67 2.94 3.27 4.89
N ILE A 68 3.15 2.00 4.54
CA ILE A 68 2.11 1.07 4.11
C ILE A 68 1.96 -0.01 5.18
N PHE A 69 0.75 -0.21 5.68
CA PHE A 69 0.39 -1.32 6.57
C PHE A 69 -0.22 -2.44 5.74
N GLU A 70 0.38 -3.62 5.81
CA GLU A 70 -0.05 -4.82 5.09
C GLU A 70 -0.43 -5.93 6.06
N SER A 71 -1.63 -6.45 5.94
CA SER A 71 -2.13 -7.51 6.82
C SER A 71 -1.49 -8.88 6.59
N LYS A 72 -1.01 -9.12 5.37
CA LYS A 72 -0.34 -10.39 5.00
C LYS A 72 1.15 -10.33 5.28
N LEU A 73 1.78 -11.51 5.31
CA LEU A 73 3.23 -11.61 5.46
C LEU A 73 3.97 -11.05 4.24
N ALA A 74 3.46 -11.33 3.03
CA ALA A 74 4.05 -10.86 1.78
C ALA A 74 3.29 -9.64 1.23
N PRO A 75 3.96 -8.47 1.05
CA PRO A 75 3.42 -7.37 0.24
C PRO A 75 3.26 -7.80 -1.22
N GLY A 76 2.39 -7.12 -1.99
CA GLY A 76 2.20 -7.39 -3.42
C GLY A 76 0.74 -7.52 -3.82
N GLY A 77 -0.15 -7.74 -2.85
CA GLY A 77 -1.57 -7.91 -3.10
C GLY A 77 -1.87 -9.05 -4.06
N GLY A 78 -2.73 -8.82 -5.05
CA GLY A 78 -3.08 -9.79 -6.07
C GLY A 78 -2.04 -9.98 -7.18
N MET A 79 -0.98 -9.16 -7.24
CA MET A 79 -0.02 -9.19 -8.34
C MET A 79 0.75 -10.52 -8.43
N TRP A 80 1.05 -11.16 -7.29
CA TRP A 80 1.74 -12.45 -7.25
C TRP A 80 1.05 -13.56 -8.06
N GLY A 81 -0.27 -13.52 -8.12
CA GLY A 81 -1.07 -14.48 -8.88
C GLY A 81 -1.03 -14.24 -10.39
N GLY A 82 -0.60 -13.08 -10.84
CA GLY A 82 -0.70 -12.69 -12.24
C GLY A 82 -2.13 -12.83 -12.76
N GLY A 83 -2.26 -13.21 -14.03
CA GLY A 83 -3.54 -13.62 -14.60
C GLY A 83 -3.76 -15.12 -14.48
N MET A 84 -4.90 -15.55 -13.93
CA MET A 84 -5.35 -16.96 -13.92
C MET A 84 -4.35 -17.92 -13.25
N MET A 85 -3.62 -17.50 -12.22
CA MET A 85 -2.52 -18.24 -11.57
C MET A 85 -1.32 -18.52 -12.48
N PHE A 86 -1.28 -17.94 -13.67
CA PHE A 86 -0.07 -17.85 -14.47
C PHE A 86 0.72 -16.62 -14.00
N ASN A 87 2.00 -16.72 -13.78
CA ASN A 87 2.82 -15.60 -13.33
C ASN A 87 3.12 -14.56 -14.43
N GLU A 88 2.15 -14.31 -15.27
CA GLU A 88 2.14 -13.27 -16.32
C GLU A 88 0.91 -12.38 -16.14
N ALA A 89 1.07 -11.09 -16.42
CA ALA A 89 0.00 -10.12 -16.40
C ALA A 89 0.13 -9.14 -17.59
N VAL A 90 -0.85 -8.27 -17.72
CA VAL A 90 -0.92 -7.32 -18.83
C VAL A 90 -0.97 -5.89 -18.28
N LEU A 91 -0.40 -4.96 -19.03
CA LEU A 91 -0.64 -3.52 -18.88
C LEU A 91 -0.85 -2.88 -20.28
N GLN A 92 -1.57 -1.78 -20.29
CA GLN A 92 -1.77 -0.97 -21.50
C GLN A 92 -0.64 0.06 -21.65
N GLN A 93 -0.49 0.59 -22.86
CA GLN A 93 0.57 1.54 -23.23
C GLN A 93 0.67 2.76 -22.29
N ASP A 94 -0.48 3.27 -21.81
CA ASP A 94 -0.52 4.47 -20.94
C ASP A 94 0.20 4.26 -19.60
N ALA A 95 0.26 3.01 -19.13
CA ALA A 95 0.95 2.66 -17.90
C ALA A 95 2.44 2.33 -18.08
N PHE A 96 2.94 2.29 -19.32
CA PHE A 96 4.31 1.87 -19.63
C PHE A 96 5.36 2.71 -18.90
N SER A 97 5.24 4.04 -18.90
CA SER A 97 6.18 4.91 -18.22
C SER A 97 6.26 4.66 -16.71
N VAL A 98 5.14 4.32 -16.08
CA VAL A 98 5.12 3.96 -14.65
C VAL A 98 5.78 2.60 -14.43
N ALA A 99 5.59 1.65 -15.33
CA ALA A 99 6.28 0.36 -15.26
C ALA A 99 7.81 0.52 -15.41
N GLU A 100 8.28 1.41 -16.27
CA GLU A 100 9.69 1.76 -16.40
C GLU A 100 10.24 2.39 -15.10
N ASP A 101 9.51 3.33 -14.50
CA ASP A 101 9.87 3.92 -13.20
C ASP A 101 10.00 2.85 -12.12
N MET A 102 9.10 1.86 -12.11
CA MET A 102 9.14 0.73 -11.19
C MET A 102 10.24 -0.29 -11.52
N GLY A 103 10.74 -0.30 -12.76
CA GLY A 103 11.93 -1.02 -13.17
C GLY A 103 11.74 -2.50 -13.49
N PHE A 104 10.52 -2.96 -13.72
CA PHE A 104 10.27 -4.32 -14.22
C PHE A 104 10.15 -4.34 -15.75
N LYS A 105 10.52 -5.49 -16.33
CA LYS A 105 10.54 -5.65 -17.78
C LYS A 105 9.15 -5.92 -18.33
N THR A 106 8.85 -5.29 -19.45
CA THR A 106 7.65 -5.57 -20.22
C THR A 106 8.00 -6.08 -21.62
N ARG A 107 7.06 -6.79 -22.24
CA ARG A 107 7.16 -7.29 -23.62
C ARG A 107 6.00 -6.73 -24.42
N ASP A 108 6.30 -5.94 -25.44
CA ASP A 108 5.30 -5.42 -26.37
C ASP A 108 4.63 -6.61 -27.11
N ARG A 109 3.30 -6.59 -27.15
CA ARG A 109 2.46 -7.58 -27.84
C ARG A 109 1.67 -6.99 -29.00
N GLY A 110 1.92 -5.74 -29.34
CA GLY A 110 1.18 -4.98 -30.32
C GLY A 110 -0.14 -4.42 -29.79
N SER A 111 -0.75 -3.54 -30.59
CA SER A 111 -2.03 -2.91 -30.27
C SER A 111 -2.11 -2.24 -28.89
N GLY A 112 -0.96 -1.78 -28.36
CA GLY A 112 -0.88 -1.12 -27.06
C GLY A 112 -0.91 -2.05 -25.84
N TYR A 113 -0.75 -3.36 -26.04
CA TYR A 113 -0.66 -4.34 -24.95
C TYR A 113 0.78 -4.72 -24.65
N HIS A 114 1.11 -4.78 -23.38
CA HIS A 114 2.40 -5.26 -22.88
C HIS A 114 2.18 -6.38 -21.85
N THR A 115 2.92 -7.47 -21.96
CA THR A 115 2.95 -8.53 -20.94
C THR A 115 4.18 -8.37 -20.07
N PHE A 116 4.08 -8.83 -18.83
CA PHE A 116 5.19 -8.81 -17.86
C PHE A 116 5.07 -9.97 -16.87
N ASP A 117 6.21 -10.39 -16.33
CA ASP A 117 6.27 -11.36 -15.24
C ASP A 117 5.78 -10.72 -13.93
N SER A 118 4.76 -11.32 -13.32
CA SER A 118 4.13 -10.78 -12.11
C SER A 118 5.01 -10.89 -10.87
N VAL A 119 5.91 -11.87 -10.82
CA VAL A 119 6.87 -12.05 -9.71
C VAL A 119 7.95 -10.98 -9.79
N GLU A 120 8.50 -10.71 -10.99
CA GLU A 120 9.43 -9.60 -11.21
C GLU A 120 8.77 -8.27 -10.83
N ALA A 121 7.57 -8.00 -11.34
CA ALA A 121 6.88 -6.75 -11.08
C ALA A 121 6.57 -6.54 -9.60
N ALA A 122 6.04 -7.55 -8.89
CA ALA A 122 5.78 -7.44 -7.45
C ALA A 122 7.07 -7.17 -6.67
N SER A 123 8.15 -7.86 -7.01
CA SER A 123 9.47 -7.68 -6.37
C SER A 123 10.02 -6.28 -6.62
N CYS A 124 9.95 -5.79 -7.87
CA CYS A 124 10.41 -4.46 -8.23
C CYS A 124 9.61 -3.37 -7.52
N LEU A 125 8.28 -3.47 -7.47
CA LEU A 125 7.42 -2.53 -6.75
C LEU A 125 7.79 -2.44 -5.27
N ILE A 126 8.01 -3.57 -4.60
CA ILE A 126 8.42 -3.62 -3.19
C ILE A 126 9.77 -2.90 -3.01
N VAL A 127 10.77 -3.29 -3.80
CA VAL A 127 12.13 -2.75 -3.69
C VAL A 127 12.14 -1.25 -3.97
N LYS A 128 11.51 -0.81 -5.06
CA LYS A 128 11.45 0.61 -5.44
C LYS A 128 10.73 1.46 -4.41
N CYS A 129 9.61 0.98 -3.87
CA CYS A 129 8.87 1.66 -2.82
C CYS A 129 9.73 1.87 -1.57
N ILE A 130 10.41 0.81 -1.10
CA ILE A 130 11.26 0.88 0.10
C ILE A 130 12.49 1.76 -0.13
N GLN A 131 13.16 1.64 -1.29
CA GLN A 131 14.34 2.42 -1.63
C GLN A 131 14.01 3.92 -1.80
N ALA A 132 12.80 4.25 -2.21
CA ALA A 132 12.31 5.63 -2.24
C ALA A 132 12.10 6.25 -0.84
N GLY A 133 12.09 5.45 0.22
CA GLY A 133 11.96 5.91 1.60
C GLY A 133 10.66 5.52 2.31
N THR A 134 9.64 5.08 1.58
CA THR A 134 8.40 4.57 2.17
C THR A 134 8.65 3.28 2.93
N LYS A 135 8.08 3.13 4.12
CA LYS A 135 8.20 1.90 4.91
C LYS A 135 7.00 0.99 4.66
N ILE A 136 7.25 -0.31 4.62
CA ILE A 136 6.20 -1.33 4.59
C ILE A 136 6.25 -2.11 5.90
N MET A 137 5.13 -2.13 6.61
CA MET A 137 4.93 -2.89 7.85
C MET A 137 3.96 -4.03 7.54
N ASN A 138 4.51 -5.21 7.32
CA ASN A 138 3.74 -6.42 7.06
C ASN A 138 3.29 -7.11 8.35
N CYS A 139 2.31 -8.01 8.25
CA CYS A 139 1.61 -8.63 9.37
C CYS A 139 0.96 -7.62 10.34
N VAL A 140 0.58 -6.45 9.82
CA VAL A 140 -0.11 -5.39 10.56
C VAL A 140 -1.46 -5.13 9.91
N LYS A 141 -2.53 -5.39 10.64
CA LYS A 141 -3.91 -5.11 10.21
C LYS A 141 -4.34 -3.74 10.72
N VAL A 142 -4.96 -2.96 9.85
CA VAL A 142 -5.69 -1.76 10.25
C VAL A 142 -7.08 -2.17 10.73
N GLU A 143 -7.43 -1.81 11.95
CA GLU A 143 -8.71 -2.14 12.58
C GLU A 143 -9.70 -0.97 12.55
N ASP A 144 -9.15 0.26 12.53
CA ASP A 144 -9.97 1.47 12.62
C ASP A 144 -9.23 2.69 12.06
N VAL A 145 -9.92 3.81 12.00
CA VAL A 145 -9.37 5.11 11.68
C VAL A 145 -9.36 6.03 12.91
N MET A 146 -8.42 6.97 12.92
CA MET A 146 -8.48 8.12 13.81
C MET A 146 -9.19 9.27 13.08
N PHE A 147 -10.09 9.96 13.73
CA PHE A 147 -10.68 11.18 13.22
C PHE A 147 -10.62 12.31 14.24
N ARG A 148 -10.70 13.54 13.75
CA ARG A 148 -10.90 14.75 14.58
C ARG A 148 -11.96 15.60 13.94
N GLU A 149 -12.63 16.38 14.76
CA GLU A 149 -13.61 17.38 14.32
C GLU A 149 -13.08 18.77 14.62
N ALA A 150 -13.12 19.63 13.62
CA ALA A 150 -12.80 21.05 13.74
C ALA A 150 -13.80 21.84 12.91
N GLU A 151 -14.36 22.89 13.50
CA GLU A 151 -15.33 23.79 12.83
C GLU A 151 -16.51 23.03 12.19
N GLY A 152 -17.01 21.98 12.87
CA GLY A 152 -18.12 21.15 12.40
C GLY A 152 -17.78 20.17 11.28
N THR A 153 -16.52 20.07 10.88
CA THR A 153 -16.07 19.13 9.86
C THR A 153 -15.24 18.01 10.49
N LYS A 154 -15.71 16.77 10.31
CA LYS A 154 -14.95 15.58 10.69
C LYS A 154 -13.93 15.23 9.60
N ARG A 155 -12.72 14.91 10.00
CA ARG A 155 -11.63 14.55 9.09
C ARG A 155 -10.90 13.30 9.61
N VAL A 156 -10.57 12.38 8.72
CA VAL A 156 -9.66 11.27 9.00
C VAL A 156 -8.24 11.83 9.16
N CYS A 157 -7.58 11.46 10.26
CA CYS A 157 -6.26 11.98 10.64
C CYS A 157 -5.30 10.90 11.12
N GLY A 158 -5.55 9.63 10.80
CA GLY A 158 -4.68 8.52 11.15
C GLY A 158 -5.38 7.18 11.15
N LEU A 159 -4.67 6.18 11.61
CA LEU A 159 -5.07 4.78 11.64
C LEU A 159 -4.90 4.18 13.03
N VAL A 160 -5.68 3.15 13.30
CA VAL A 160 -5.58 2.28 14.46
C VAL A 160 -5.18 0.89 13.97
N ILE A 161 -4.05 0.39 14.43
CA ILE A 161 -3.40 -0.80 13.90
C ILE A 161 -3.18 -1.86 14.98
N ASN A 162 -3.19 -3.12 14.58
CA ASN A 162 -2.85 -4.25 15.44
C ASN A 162 -2.10 -5.31 14.64
N TRP A 163 -1.54 -6.30 15.32
CA TRP A 163 -0.91 -7.44 14.67
C TRP A 163 -1.97 -8.31 13.99
N SER A 164 -1.74 -8.72 12.75
CA SER A 164 -2.71 -9.55 12.01
C SER A 164 -3.13 -10.82 12.76
N PRO A 165 -2.26 -11.54 13.50
CA PRO A 165 -2.68 -12.68 14.30
C PRO A 165 -3.67 -12.32 15.43
N VAL A 166 -3.54 -11.15 16.04
CA VAL A 166 -4.48 -10.68 17.09
C VAL A 166 -5.88 -10.57 16.51
N THR A 167 -6.00 -9.88 15.38
CA THR A 167 -7.29 -9.72 14.69
C THR A 167 -7.84 -11.04 14.18
N SER A 168 -7.00 -11.90 13.58
CA SER A 168 -7.42 -13.19 13.00
C SER A 168 -7.91 -14.18 14.05
N LEU A 169 -7.37 -14.12 15.27
CA LEU A 169 -7.76 -14.98 16.38
C LEU A 169 -8.85 -14.35 17.26
N GLY A 170 -9.28 -13.13 16.96
CA GLY A 170 -10.30 -12.42 17.75
C GLY A 170 -9.83 -12.10 19.18
N LEU A 171 -8.54 -11.92 19.39
CA LEU A 171 -8.00 -11.59 20.72
C LEU A 171 -8.33 -10.16 21.07
N HIS A 172 -8.65 -9.93 22.35
CA HIS A 172 -8.88 -8.58 22.89
C HIS A 172 -7.56 -7.99 23.38
N VAL A 173 -6.91 -7.24 22.50
CA VAL A 173 -5.62 -6.54 22.75
C VAL A 173 -5.75 -5.11 22.29
N ASP A 174 -5.35 -4.16 23.13
CA ASP A 174 -5.39 -2.75 22.80
C ASP A 174 -4.49 -2.43 21.60
N PRO A 175 -5.01 -1.69 20.60
CA PRO A 175 -4.29 -1.39 19.37
C PRO A 175 -3.33 -0.19 19.52
N LEU A 176 -2.46 -0.01 18.53
CA LEU A 176 -1.61 1.16 18.41
C LEU A 176 -2.27 2.23 17.52
N SER A 177 -1.98 3.49 17.81
CA SER A 177 -2.46 4.63 17.03
C SER A 177 -1.33 5.26 16.22
N VAL A 178 -1.60 5.54 14.95
CA VAL A 178 -0.68 6.20 14.02
C VAL A 178 -1.35 7.45 13.45
N ARG A 179 -0.77 8.61 13.67
CA ARG A 179 -1.25 9.87 13.11
C ARG A 179 -0.75 10.04 11.68
N ALA A 180 -1.62 10.51 10.78
CA ALA A 180 -1.26 10.84 9.41
C ALA A 180 -2.02 12.08 8.94
N LYS A 181 -1.38 12.88 8.07
CA LYS A 181 -2.07 14.00 7.41
C LYS A 181 -3.09 13.49 6.40
N TYR A 182 -2.77 12.41 5.71
CA TYR A 182 -3.64 11.70 4.77
C TYR A 182 -3.57 10.19 4.98
N VAL A 183 -4.71 9.56 4.83
CA VAL A 183 -4.86 8.09 4.80
C VAL A 183 -5.23 7.67 3.38
N VAL A 184 -4.70 6.55 2.91
CA VAL A 184 -5.03 6.00 1.59
C VAL A 184 -5.58 4.58 1.75
N ASP A 185 -6.82 4.37 1.36
CA ASP A 185 -7.41 3.03 1.24
C ASP A 185 -6.97 2.40 -0.09
N GLY A 186 -6.11 1.39 -0.02
CA GLY A 186 -5.71 0.51 -1.11
C GLY A 186 -5.92 -0.95 -0.73
N THR A 187 -6.94 -1.22 0.09
CA THR A 187 -7.26 -2.59 0.56
C THR A 187 -7.80 -3.49 -0.56
N GLY A 188 -8.00 -2.93 -1.74
CA GLY A 188 -8.49 -3.65 -2.91
C GLY A 188 -10.01 -3.80 -2.92
N HIS A 189 -10.49 -4.95 -3.40
CA HIS A 189 -11.92 -5.21 -3.53
C HIS A 189 -12.77 -4.97 -2.28
N PRO A 190 -12.29 -5.19 -1.04
CA PRO A 190 -13.11 -4.92 0.15
C PRO A 190 -13.34 -3.44 0.43
N ALA A 191 -12.47 -2.51 0.01
CA ALA A 191 -12.52 -1.08 0.38
C ALA A 191 -12.75 -0.89 1.91
N ASP A 192 -11.99 -1.63 2.72
CA ASP A 192 -12.21 -1.80 4.17
C ASP A 192 -12.26 -0.48 4.95
N ILE A 193 -11.42 0.50 4.55
CA ILE A 193 -11.34 1.77 5.26
C ILE A 193 -12.53 2.66 4.92
N CYS A 194 -12.98 2.65 3.67
CA CYS A 194 -14.21 3.34 3.27
C CYS A 194 -15.41 2.81 4.06
N HIS A 195 -15.60 1.49 4.14
CA HIS A 195 -16.65 0.88 4.96
C HIS A 195 -16.52 1.22 6.46
N THR A 196 -15.29 1.27 6.97
CA THR A 196 -15.06 1.63 8.37
C THR A 196 -15.49 3.07 8.65
N VAL A 197 -15.16 4.01 7.76
CA VAL A 197 -15.51 5.43 7.89
C VAL A 197 -17.03 5.64 7.80
N THR A 198 -17.70 5.07 6.81
CA THR A 198 -19.16 5.21 6.69
C THR A 198 -19.88 4.62 7.89
N ARG A 199 -19.53 3.38 8.28
CA ARG A 199 -20.19 2.67 9.37
C ARG A 199 -19.95 3.29 10.75
N LYS A 200 -18.70 3.65 11.09
CA LYS A 200 -18.35 4.09 12.46
C LYS A 200 -18.47 5.59 12.67
N MET A 201 -18.20 6.38 11.65
CA MET A 201 -18.33 7.83 11.76
C MET A 201 -19.73 8.33 11.37
N GLY A 202 -20.54 7.51 10.71
CA GLY A 202 -21.88 7.87 10.25
C GLY A 202 -21.86 9.01 9.22
N VAL A 203 -20.83 9.04 8.37
CA VAL A 203 -20.64 10.09 7.37
C VAL A 203 -20.86 9.56 5.95
N HIS A 204 -21.01 10.47 5.01
CA HIS A 204 -21.17 10.15 3.60
C HIS A 204 -19.85 10.34 2.85
N LEU A 205 -19.52 9.36 2.01
CA LEU A 205 -18.41 9.46 1.05
C LEU A 205 -18.78 10.47 -0.05
N ASN A 206 -17.77 11.06 -0.64
CA ASN A 206 -17.91 12.01 -1.76
C ASN A 206 -18.15 11.27 -3.09
N ASN A 207 -19.23 10.50 -3.16
CA ASN A 207 -19.72 9.80 -4.34
C ASN A 207 -21.24 9.90 -4.43
N ALA A 208 -21.85 9.33 -5.47
CA ALA A 208 -23.28 9.48 -5.75
C ALA A 208 -24.21 8.89 -4.67
N THR A 209 -23.78 7.89 -3.91
CA THR A 209 -24.60 7.20 -2.91
C THR A 209 -24.28 7.62 -1.47
N GLY A 210 -23.14 8.23 -1.26
CA GLY A 210 -22.60 8.53 0.08
C GLY A 210 -22.03 7.32 0.82
N ASP A 211 -22.03 6.13 0.21
CA ASP A 211 -21.48 4.88 0.78
C ASP A 211 -20.70 4.13 -0.29
N VAL A 212 -20.07 3.00 0.08
CA VAL A 212 -19.40 2.12 -0.87
C VAL A 212 -20.43 1.46 -1.77
N VAL A 213 -20.30 1.70 -3.10
CA VAL A 213 -21.31 1.27 -4.09
C VAL A 213 -21.22 -0.24 -4.39
N GLY A 214 -20.01 -0.79 -4.41
CA GLY A 214 -19.75 -2.16 -4.83
C GLY A 214 -19.27 -2.24 -6.29
N GLU A 215 -18.77 -3.41 -6.69
CA GLU A 215 -18.21 -3.62 -8.03
C GLU A 215 -19.25 -4.14 -8.99
N LEU A 216 -19.15 -3.70 -10.25
CA LEU A 216 -19.89 -4.29 -11.37
C LEU A 216 -19.15 -5.51 -11.95
N PRO A 217 -19.83 -6.34 -12.75
CA PRO A 217 -19.20 -7.44 -13.49
C PRO A 217 -18.03 -6.99 -14.35
N LEU A 218 -17.25 -7.96 -14.85
CA LEU A 218 -16.01 -7.73 -15.58
C LEU A 218 -16.23 -6.98 -16.90
N TRP A 219 -15.54 -5.84 -17.03
CA TRP A 219 -15.35 -5.08 -18.27
C TRP A 219 -13.99 -4.36 -18.18
N ALA A 220 -12.95 -4.99 -18.75
CA ALA A 220 -11.57 -4.56 -18.53
C ALA A 220 -11.30 -3.12 -18.97
N GLU A 221 -11.71 -2.73 -20.16
CA GLU A 221 -11.47 -1.40 -20.72
C GLU A 221 -12.07 -0.30 -19.84
N GLU A 222 -13.35 -0.43 -19.53
CA GLU A 222 -14.06 0.54 -18.67
C GLU A 222 -13.50 0.53 -17.24
N GLY A 223 -13.21 -0.65 -16.68
CA GLY A 223 -12.69 -0.79 -15.32
C GLY A 223 -11.32 -0.15 -15.12
N GLU A 224 -10.44 -0.26 -16.10
CA GLU A 224 -9.12 0.39 -16.09
C GLU A 224 -9.25 1.92 -16.05
N GLN A 225 -10.04 2.50 -16.93
CA GLN A 225 -10.27 3.94 -16.98
C GLN A 225 -11.00 4.43 -15.74
N PHE A 226 -12.04 3.72 -15.32
CA PHE A 226 -12.87 4.06 -14.16
C PHE A 226 -12.04 4.13 -12.88
N THR A 227 -11.13 3.17 -12.67
CA THR A 227 -10.23 3.14 -11.51
C THR A 227 -9.36 4.38 -11.44
N VAL A 228 -8.74 4.77 -12.56
CA VAL A 228 -7.88 5.95 -12.61
C VAL A 228 -8.70 7.23 -12.41
N VAL A 229 -9.85 7.35 -13.06
CA VAL A 229 -10.72 8.54 -12.97
C VAL A 229 -11.17 8.76 -11.52
N ASN A 230 -11.61 7.71 -10.83
CA ASN A 230 -12.17 7.79 -9.47
C ASN A 230 -11.14 7.68 -8.35
N THR A 231 -9.86 7.56 -8.68
CA THR A 231 -8.78 7.71 -7.69
C THR A 231 -8.74 9.14 -7.18
N GLY A 232 -8.82 9.33 -5.86
CA GLY A 232 -8.77 10.66 -5.24
C GLY A 232 -9.26 10.66 -3.79
N GLU A 233 -9.52 11.84 -3.26
CA GLU A 233 -10.06 12.01 -1.92
C GLU A 233 -11.57 11.72 -1.90
N VAL A 234 -11.93 10.62 -1.25
CA VAL A 234 -13.32 10.16 -1.13
C VAL A 234 -14.03 10.71 0.10
N TYR A 235 -13.26 11.14 1.10
CA TYR A 235 -13.72 11.81 2.30
C TYR A 235 -12.58 12.68 2.87
N PRO A 236 -12.84 13.78 3.60
CA PRO A 236 -11.77 14.63 4.11
C PRO A 236 -10.67 13.83 4.85
N GLY A 237 -9.45 13.86 4.30
CA GLY A 237 -8.28 13.13 4.79
C GLY A 237 -8.17 11.67 4.34
N LEU A 238 -9.17 11.12 3.65
CA LEU A 238 -9.16 9.75 3.13
C LEU A 238 -9.14 9.74 1.60
N PHE A 239 -8.11 9.14 1.03
CA PHE A 239 -7.97 8.85 -0.40
C PHE A 239 -8.28 7.38 -0.69
N VAL A 240 -8.64 7.08 -1.92
CA VAL A 240 -8.80 5.71 -2.44
C VAL A 240 -7.91 5.47 -3.64
N THR A 241 -7.37 4.23 -3.76
CA THR A 241 -6.53 3.80 -4.88
C THR A 241 -6.89 2.39 -5.34
N GLY A 242 -6.59 2.10 -6.60
CA GLY A 242 -6.75 0.77 -7.16
C GLY A 242 -8.19 0.26 -7.05
N MET A 243 -8.35 -1.02 -6.72
CA MET A 243 -9.68 -1.61 -6.63
C MET A 243 -10.55 -1.03 -5.51
N ALA A 244 -9.97 -0.41 -4.48
CA ALA A 244 -10.76 0.31 -3.47
C ALA A 244 -11.43 1.55 -4.07
N ALA A 245 -10.78 2.26 -5.01
CA ALA A 245 -11.42 3.35 -5.75
C ALA A 245 -12.55 2.82 -6.63
N ASN A 246 -12.29 1.71 -7.33
CA ASN A 246 -13.30 1.08 -8.16
C ASN A 246 -14.54 0.68 -7.35
N ASN A 247 -14.35 0.00 -6.24
CA ASN A 247 -15.44 -0.45 -5.36
C ASN A 247 -16.20 0.72 -4.70
N ALA A 248 -15.49 1.74 -4.24
CA ALA A 248 -16.10 2.92 -3.62
C ALA A 248 -17.07 3.64 -4.56
N TYR A 249 -16.81 3.66 -5.86
CA TYR A 249 -17.59 4.40 -6.86
C TYR A 249 -18.46 3.52 -7.77
N GLY A 250 -18.39 2.20 -7.67
CA GLY A 250 -19.25 1.29 -8.42
C GLY A 250 -18.81 0.98 -9.85
N GLY A 251 -17.50 0.86 -10.08
CA GLY A 251 -16.94 0.53 -11.37
C GLY A 251 -16.91 -0.96 -11.69
N PRO A 252 -16.79 -1.35 -12.96
CA PRO A 252 -16.63 -2.74 -13.35
C PRO A 252 -15.24 -3.27 -12.99
N ARG A 253 -15.15 -4.58 -12.74
CA ARG A 253 -13.87 -5.25 -12.52
C ARG A 253 -13.04 -5.25 -13.80
N MET A 254 -11.72 -5.06 -13.67
CA MET A 254 -10.81 -4.99 -14.82
C MET A 254 -10.16 -6.33 -15.20
N GLY A 255 -10.15 -7.33 -14.30
CA GLY A 255 -9.49 -8.62 -14.54
C GLY A 255 -7.95 -8.54 -14.45
N PRO A 256 -7.20 -9.40 -15.19
CA PRO A 256 -5.74 -9.56 -15.03
C PRO A 256 -4.93 -8.49 -15.80
N ILE A 257 -5.39 -7.25 -15.79
CA ILE A 257 -4.67 -6.07 -16.28
C ILE A 257 -4.33 -5.16 -15.10
N PHE A 258 -3.13 -4.61 -15.07
CA PHE A 258 -2.61 -3.91 -13.90
C PHE A 258 -2.18 -2.46 -14.17
N GLY A 259 -2.33 -1.98 -15.40
CA GLY A 259 -1.95 -0.62 -15.74
C GLY A 259 -2.70 0.44 -14.95
N GLY A 260 -4.02 0.28 -14.81
CA GLY A 260 -4.86 1.17 -14.01
C GLY A 260 -4.46 1.19 -12.53
N MET A 261 -3.95 0.07 -11.98
CA MET A 261 -3.42 0.05 -10.62
C MET A 261 -2.20 0.97 -10.46
N LEU A 262 -1.25 0.89 -11.39
CA LEU A 262 -0.05 1.72 -11.38
C LEU A 262 -0.39 3.19 -11.57
N LEU A 263 -1.21 3.51 -12.56
CA LEU A 263 -1.67 4.87 -12.84
C LEU A 263 -2.47 5.48 -11.67
N SER A 264 -3.34 4.70 -11.05
CA SER A 264 -4.09 5.07 -9.85
C SER A 264 -3.15 5.45 -8.71
N GLY A 265 -2.15 4.61 -8.43
CA GLY A 265 -1.16 4.89 -7.38
C GLY A 265 -0.39 6.17 -7.64
N LYS A 266 0.07 6.39 -8.88
CA LYS A 266 0.75 7.61 -9.29
C LYS A 266 -0.15 8.83 -9.12
N LYS A 267 -1.39 8.78 -9.62
CA LYS A 267 -2.36 9.88 -9.50
C LYS A 267 -2.62 10.26 -8.05
N ALA A 268 -2.85 9.28 -7.17
CA ALA A 268 -3.05 9.55 -5.74
C ALA A 268 -1.84 10.24 -5.11
N ALA A 269 -0.63 9.77 -5.43
CA ALA A 269 0.59 10.38 -4.95
C ALA A 269 0.73 11.84 -5.43
N ASP A 270 0.53 12.10 -6.72
CA ASP A 270 0.62 13.44 -7.28
C ASP A 270 -0.37 14.42 -6.59
N MET A 271 -1.62 14.00 -6.39
CA MET A 271 -2.63 14.80 -5.69
C MET A 271 -2.26 15.08 -4.23
N ILE A 272 -1.74 14.07 -3.51
CA ILE A 272 -1.34 14.23 -2.10
C ILE A 272 -0.09 15.11 -2.00
N ILE A 273 0.90 14.92 -2.88
CA ILE A 273 2.12 15.75 -2.94
C ILE A 273 1.76 17.22 -3.15
N GLU A 274 0.85 17.52 -4.08
CA GLU A 274 0.40 18.89 -4.31
C GLU A 274 -0.20 19.52 -3.06
N ARG A 275 -1.00 18.77 -2.31
CA ARG A 275 -1.62 19.25 -1.06
C ARG A 275 -0.64 19.40 0.10
N LEU A 276 0.37 18.53 0.17
CA LEU A 276 1.40 18.58 1.24
C LEU A 276 2.41 19.71 1.03
N LYS A 277 2.51 20.24 -0.19
CA LYS A 277 3.38 21.40 -0.53
C LYS A 277 2.72 22.75 -0.29
N LYS A 278 1.41 22.79 -0.12
CA LYS A 278 0.61 23.98 0.24
C LYS A 278 0.65 24.23 1.74
#